data_c4f9d348a411a0f38a51058d8a00aed6
#
_entry.id   c4f9d348a411a0f38a51058d8a00aed6
#
_cell.length_a   1.000
_cell.length_b   1.000
_cell.length_c   1.000
_cell.angle_alpha   90.00
_cell.angle_beta   90.00
_cell.angle_gamma   90.00
#
_symmetry.space_group_name_H-M   'P 1'
#
loop_
_entity.id
_entity.type
_entity.pdbx_description
1 polymer ?
#
loop_
_entity_poly.entity_id
_entity_poly.type
_entity_poly.pdbx_seq_one_letter_code
_entity_poly.pdbx_strand_id
1 'polypeptide(L)'
;MLLALPGLGIPWQQNGELVPQSYLKTNRDNVVRFMRATAEAMKIYFDQKEKTIDCMTEYLGRSREETEYAYNQYKRWADRNPRPQVETIRTTLEAIKKNTPKAATANPASFIDTSIVDQLTKEGYFK
;
A
#
# COMPACT_ATOMS: atom_id res chain seq x y z
N MET A 1 2.61 -1.75 -23.44
CA MET A 1 1.54 -1.56 -22.43
C MET A 1 0.44 -0.73 -23.08
N LEU A 2 -0.79 -1.26 -23.11
CA LEU A 2 -1.90 -0.61 -23.83
C LEU A 2 -2.55 0.52 -22.99
N LEU A 3 -2.56 0.41 -21.67
CA LEU A 3 -3.18 1.37 -20.77
C LEU A 3 -2.51 1.34 -19.39
N ALA A 4 -2.23 2.51 -18.83
CA ALA A 4 -1.74 2.66 -17.46
C ALA A 4 -2.91 3.13 -16.57
N LEU A 5 -3.49 2.23 -15.78
CA LEU A 5 -4.63 2.53 -14.90
C LEU A 5 -4.39 3.73 -13.96
N PRO A 6 -3.22 3.91 -13.33
CA PRO A 6 -2.98 5.06 -12.48
C PRO A 6 -3.12 6.41 -13.19
N GLY A 7 -2.87 6.45 -14.51
CA GLY A 7 -3.02 7.68 -15.31
C GLY A 7 -4.47 8.09 -15.59
N LEU A 8 -5.46 7.26 -15.23
CA LEU A 8 -6.88 7.55 -15.46
C LEU A 8 -7.52 8.37 -14.34
N GLY A 9 -6.80 8.67 -13.27
CA GLY A 9 -7.34 9.40 -12.12
C GLY A 9 -8.42 8.64 -11.33
N ILE A 10 -8.52 7.31 -11.50
CA ILE A 10 -9.46 6.48 -10.77
C ILE A 10 -8.83 6.12 -9.42
N PRO A 11 -9.39 6.58 -8.28
CA PRO A 11 -8.89 6.21 -6.97
C PRO A 11 -9.14 4.71 -6.73
N TRP A 12 -8.07 3.92 -6.63
CA TRP A 12 -8.14 2.48 -6.45
C TRP A 12 -7.14 2.00 -5.40
N GLN A 13 -7.62 1.21 -4.43
CA GLN A 13 -6.73 0.56 -3.47
C GLN A 13 -6.18 -0.73 -4.08
N GLN A 14 -4.92 -0.69 -4.50
CA GLN A 14 -4.28 -1.85 -5.15
C GLN A 14 -3.78 -2.86 -4.12
N ASN A 15 -3.13 -2.38 -3.08
CA ASN A 15 -2.60 -3.19 -1.98
C ASN A 15 -2.72 -2.44 -0.66
N GLY A 16 -2.59 -3.17 0.44
CA GLY A 16 -2.63 -2.63 1.78
C GLY A 16 -2.52 -3.76 2.80
N GLU A 17 -2.24 -3.40 4.03
CA GLU A 17 -2.15 -4.35 5.12
C GLU A 17 -3.56 -4.65 5.65
N LEU A 18 -3.98 -5.90 5.58
CA LEU A 18 -5.27 -6.36 6.08
C LEU A 18 -5.08 -7.10 7.40
N VAL A 19 -5.70 -6.57 8.44
CA VAL A 19 -5.61 -7.13 9.79
C VAL A 19 -7.01 -7.30 10.36
N PRO A 20 -7.38 -8.50 10.89
CA PRO A 20 -8.63 -8.66 11.61
C PRO A 20 -8.71 -7.73 12.82
N GLN A 21 -9.87 -7.11 13.07
CA GLN A 21 -10.04 -6.20 14.21
C GLN A 21 -9.72 -6.87 15.55
N SER A 22 -10.07 -8.15 15.71
CA SER A 22 -9.76 -8.93 16.92
C SER A 22 -8.26 -9.05 17.13
N TYR A 23 -7.49 -9.32 16.07
CA TYR A 23 -6.04 -9.40 16.16
C TYR A 23 -5.41 -8.04 16.48
N LEU A 24 -5.89 -6.97 15.83
CA LEU A 24 -5.40 -5.62 16.09
C LEU A 24 -5.61 -5.20 17.55
N LYS A 25 -6.76 -5.56 18.17
CA LYS A 25 -7.04 -5.25 19.57
C LYS A 25 -6.09 -5.93 20.56
N THR A 26 -5.71 -7.19 20.27
CA THR A 26 -4.91 -7.99 21.20
C THR A 26 -3.40 -7.97 20.90
N ASN A 27 -3.01 -7.60 19.68
CA ASN A 27 -1.62 -7.67 19.19
C ASN A 27 -1.17 -6.37 18.52
N ARG A 28 -1.67 -5.23 19.00
CA ARG A 28 -1.37 -3.92 18.40
C ARG A 28 0.14 -3.67 18.23
N ASP A 29 0.95 -4.04 19.22
CA ASP A 29 2.41 -3.85 19.16
C ASP A 29 3.07 -4.64 18.04
N ASN A 30 2.56 -5.82 17.72
CA ASN A 30 3.07 -6.61 16.59
C ASN A 30 2.75 -5.90 15.27
N VAL A 31 1.53 -5.36 15.13
CA VAL A 31 1.14 -4.61 13.93
C VAL A 31 1.96 -3.33 13.80
N VAL A 32 2.19 -2.61 14.88
CA VAL A 32 3.05 -1.40 14.89
C VAL A 32 4.49 -1.75 14.47
N ARG A 33 5.06 -2.84 14.99
CA ARG A 33 6.41 -3.30 14.59
C ARG A 33 6.48 -3.68 13.11
N PHE A 34 5.47 -4.38 12.61
CA PHE A 34 5.37 -4.70 11.19
C PHE A 34 5.29 -3.44 10.32
N MET A 35 4.43 -2.50 10.68
CA MET A 35 4.28 -1.23 9.95
C MET A 35 5.56 -0.36 10.01
N ARG A 36 6.32 -0.41 11.09
CA ARG A 36 7.65 0.23 11.15
C ARG A 36 8.61 -0.38 10.14
N ALA A 37 8.69 -1.70 10.09
CA ALA A 37 9.55 -2.39 9.10
C ALA A 37 9.12 -2.06 7.67
N THR A 38 7.81 -2.00 7.40
CA THR A 38 7.27 -1.54 6.11
C THR A 38 7.71 -0.11 5.79
N ALA A 39 7.63 0.81 6.76
CA ALA A 39 8.05 2.19 6.58
C ALA A 39 9.56 2.32 6.29
N GLU A 40 10.38 1.54 6.98
CA GLU A 40 11.84 1.47 6.73
C GLU A 40 12.14 0.91 5.34
N ALA A 41 11.44 -0.14 4.92
CA ALA A 41 11.57 -0.70 3.58
C ALA A 41 11.15 0.31 2.50
N MET A 42 10.07 1.05 2.72
CA MET A 42 9.65 2.12 1.82
C MET A 42 10.69 3.24 1.73
N LYS A 43 11.29 3.62 2.85
CA LYS A 43 12.38 4.61 2.84
C LYS A 43 13.56 4.13 1.99
N ILE A 44 13.99 2.88 2.16
CA ILE A 44 15.05 2.28 1.33
C ILE A 44 14.62 2.31 -0.14
N TYR A 45 13.40 1.89 -0.43
CA TYR A 45 12.85 1.87 -1.79
C TYR A 45 12.94 3.23 -2.49
N PHE A 46 12.57 4.30 -1.80
CA PHE A 46 12.57 5.65 -2.40
C PHE A 46 13.94 6.31 -2.44
N ASP A 47 14.78 6.08 -1.44
CA ASP A 47 16.02 6.81 -1.23
C ASP A 47 17.27 6.08 -1.73
N GLN A 48 17.22 4.74 -1.87
CA GLN A 48 18.37 3.90 -2.21
C GLN A 48 18.06 3.03 -3.44
N LYS A 49 17.96 3.68 -4.61
CA LYS A 49 17.55 3.02 -5.88
C LYS A 49 18.36 1.73 -6.16
N GLU A 50 19.69 1.81 -6.14
CA GLU A 50 20.56 0.69 -6.52
C GLU A 50 20.37 -0.50 -5.58
N LYS A 51 20.36 -0.25 -4.28
CA LYS A 51 20.11 -1.28 -3.27
C LYS A 51 18.72 -1.91 -3.44
N THR A 52 17.71 -1.11 -3.75
CA THR A 52 16.37 -1.61 -4.02
C THR A 52 16.34 -2.52 -5.24
N ILE A 53 16.97 -2.10 -6.34
CA ILE A 53 17.03 -2.91 -7.57
C ILE A 53 17.78 -4.22 -7.31
N ASP A 54 18.90 -4.19 -6.59
CA ASP A 54 19.66 -5.40 -6.24
C ASP A 54 18.79 -6.39 -5.43
N CYS A 55 18.15 -5.92 -4.35
CA CYS A 55 17.25 -6.75 -3.55
C CYS A 55 16.06 -7.30 -4.37
N MET A 56 15.46 -6.47 -5.22
CA MET A 56 14.34 -6.91 -6.07
C MET A 56 14.79 -7.94 -7.11
N THR A 57 15.97 -7.75 -7.71
CA THR A 57 16.55 -8.67 -8.70
C THR A 57 16.76 -10.05 -8.06
N GLU A 58 17.37 -10.08 -6.89
CA GLU A 58 17.59 -11.31 -6.13
C GLU A 58 16.27 -11.99 -5.74
N TYR A 59 15.35 -11.23 -5.15
CA TYR A 59 14.08 -11.75 -4.64
C TYR A 59 13.15 -12.24 -5.76
N LEU A 60 13.06 -11.51 -6.87
CA LEU A 60 12.16 -11.84 -7.98
C LEU A 60 12.77 -12.83 -8.98
N GLY A 61 14.09 -13.06 -8.95
CA GLY A 61 14.78 -13.92 -9.92
C GLY A 61 14.66 -13.40 -11.35
N ARG A 62 14.65 -12.08 -11.54
CA ARG A 62 14.55 -11.40 -12.83
C ARG A 62 15.86 -10.73 -13.21
N SER A 63 16.00 -10.34 -14.48
CA SER A 63 17.14 -9.55 -14.90
C SER A 63 17.13 -8.16 -14.23
N ARG A 64 18.31 -7.56 -14.07
CA ARG A 64 18.44 -6.20 -13.55
C ARG A 64 17.65 -5.18 -14.39
N GLU A 65 17.68 -5.33 -15.71
CA GLU A 65 16.97 -4.46 -16.65
C GLU A 65 15.44 -4.50 -16.42
N GLU A 66 14.86 -5.71 -16.30
CA GLU A 66 13.42 -5.87 -16.01
C GLU A 66 13.06 -5.28 -14.65
N THR A 67 13.92 -5.50 -13.65
CA THR A 67 13.71 -5.02 -12.28
C THR A 67 13.81 -3.49 -12.22
N GLU A 68 14.78 -2.90 -12.89
CA GLU A 68 14.93 -1.44 -12.98
C GLU A 68 13.74 -0.80 -13.71
N TYR A 69 13.25 -1.41 -14.77
CA TYR A 69 12.03 -0.98 -15.44
C TYR A 69 10.84 -1.01 -14.49
N ALA A 70 10.63 -2.11 -13.77
CA ALA A 70 9.54 -2.25 -12.80
C ALA A 70 9.64 -1.21 -11.67
N TYR A 71 10.84 -1.01 -11.11
CA TYR A 71 11.11 0.02 -10.10
C TYR A 71 10.71 1.41 -10.60
N ASN A 72 11.17 1.80 -11.79
CA ASN A 72 10.89 3.11 -12.37
C ASN A 72 9.40 3.30 -12.68
N GLN A 73 8.68 2.24 -13.08
CA GLN A 73 7.23 2.31 -13.30
C GLN A 73 6.49 2.50 -11.97
N TYR A 74 6.79 1.67 -10.97
CA TYR A 74 6.10 1.73 -9.67
C TYR A 74 6.36 3.05 -8.94
N LYS A 75 7.58 3.57 -8.98
CA LYS A 75 7.96 4.84 -8.33
C LYS A 75 7.12 6.05 -8.78
N ARG A 76 6.54 6.00 -9.98
CA ARG A 76 5.68 7.08 -10.49
C ARG A 76 4.34 7.18 -9.77
N TRP A 77 3.90 6.08 -9.14
CA TRP A 77 2.57 5.94 -8.57
C TRP A 77 2.60 5.69 -7.06
N ALA A 78 3.72 5.20 -6.55
CA ALA A 78 3.88 4.87 -5.15
C ALA A 78 3.92 6.14 -4.30
N ASP A 79 3.15 6.14 -3.21
CA ASP A 79 3.22 7.18 -2.20
C ASP A 79 4.21 6.78 -1.10
N ARG A 80 4.99 7.73 -0.60
CA ARG A 80 5.86 7.53 0.57
C ARG A 80 5.08 7.28 1.85
N ASN A 81 3.87 7.81 1.94
CA ASN A 81 2.98 7.61 3.06
C ASN A 81 1.85 6.66 2.65
N PRO A 82 1.82 5.41 3.15
CA PRO A 82 0.84 4.40 2.77
C PRO A 82 -0.52 4.62 3.44
N ARG A 83 -0.90 5.86 3.69
CA ARG A 83 -2.17 6.19 4.33
C ARG A 83 -3.36 5.81 3.44
N PRO A 84 -4.22 4.88 3.87
CA PRO A 84 -5.39 4.50 3.09
C PRO A 84 -6.40 5.66 3.01
N GLN A 85 -7.10 5.75 1.89
CA GLN A 85 -8.09 6.78 1.63
C GLN A 85 -9.49 6.18 1.50
N VAL A 86 -10.49 6.83 2.07
CA VAL A 86 -11.90 6.37 2.03
C VAL A 86 -12.39 6.23 0.60
N GLU A 87 -11.97 7.11 -0.28
CA GLU A 87 -12.42 7.13 -1.69
C GLU A 87 -11.94 5.90 -2.47
N THR A 88 -10.73 5.39 -2.19
CA THR A 88 -10.24 4.17 -2.84
C THR A 88 -11.05 2.94 -2.44
N ILE A 89 -11.49 2.88 -1.18
CA ILE A 89 -12.38 1.81 -0.70
C ILE A 89 -13.79 1.96 -1.31
N ARG A 90 -14.31 3.18 -1.42
CA ARG A 90 -15.58 3.45 -2.07
C ARG A 90 -15.60 2.91 -3.50
N THR A 91 -14.57 3.23 -4.29
CA THR A 91 -14.44 2.75 -5.67
C THR A 91 -14.41 1.22 -5.73
N THR A 92 -13.68 0.58 -4.79
CA THR A 92 -13.63 -0.89 -4.71
C THR A 92 -15.01 -1.48 -4.40
N LEU A 93 -15.74 -0.94 -3.41
CA LEU A 93 -17.09 -1.39 -3.05
C LEU A 93 -18.06 -1.25 -4.22
N GLU A 94 -18.00 -0.13 -4.94
CA GLU A 94 -18.80 0.11 -6.15
C GLU A 94 -18.53 -0.93 -7.24
N ALA A 95 -17.25 -1.28 -7.45
CA ALA A 95 -16.86 -2.26 -8.47
C ALA A 95 -17.38 -3.67 -8.18
N ILE A 96 -17.43 -4.07 -6.89
CA ILE A 96 -17.79 -5.44 -6.50
C ILE A 96 -19.28 -5.61 -6.14
N LYS A 97 -20.07 -4.53 -6.01
CA LYS A 97 -21.47 -4.59 -5.52
C LYS A 97 -22.38 -5.52 -6.30
N LYS A 98 -22.13 -5.72 -7.60
CA LYS A 98 -22.93 -6.65 -8.43
C LYS A 98 -22.79 -8.10 -7.97
N ASN A 99 -21.60 -8.50 -7.53
CA ASN A 99 -21.29 -9.87 -7.10
C ASN A 99 -21.35 -10.03 -5.59
N THR A 100 -21.32 -8.91 -4.85
CA THR A 100 -21.34 -8.87 -3.39
C THR A 100 -22.37 -7.83 -2.92
N PRO A 101 -23.66 -8.17 -2.82
CA PRO A 101 -24.72 -7.20 -2.51
C PRO A 101 -24.47 -6.37 -1.23
N LYS A 102 -23.83 -6.95 -0.22
CA LYS A 102 -23.45 -6.23 1.02
C LYS A 102 -22.53 -5.03 0.77
N ALA A 103 -21.77 -5.02 -0.31
CA ALA A 103 -20.92 -3.90 -0.67
C ALA A 103 -21.70 -2.63 -1.00
N ALA A 104 -22.94 -2.77 -1.51
CA ALA A 104 -23.79 -1.62 -1.86
C ALA A 104 -24.20 -0.76 -0.65
N THR A 105 -24.26 -1.35 0.54
CA THR A 105 -24.65 -0.67 1.79
C THR A 105 -23.51 -0.52 2.79
N ALA A 106 -22.32 -1.00 2.46
CA ALA A 106 -21.18 -0.95 3.33
C ALA A 106 -20.64 0.50 3.48
N ASN A 107 -20.28 0.90 4.70
CA ASN A 107 -19.60 2.17 4.94
C ASN A 107 -18.11 2.05 4.61
N PRO A 108 -17.58 2.74 3.59
CA PRO A 108 -16.16 2.64 3.23
C PRO A 108 -15.20 2.96 4.39
N ALA A 109 -15.53 3.92 5.24
CA ALA A 109 -14.69 4.32 6.37
C ALA A 109 -14.53 3.21 7.43
N SER A 110 -15.46 2.24 7.51
CA SER A 110 -15.35 1.13 8.46
C SER A 110 -14.26 0.11 8.13
N PHE A 111 -13.71 0.18 6.92
CA PHE A 111 -12.61 -0.70 6.47
C PHE A 111 -11.22 -0.10 6.70
N ILE A 112 -11.14 1.12 7.22
CA ILE A 112 -9.89 1.85 7.37
C ILE A 112 -9.61 2.11 8.85
N ASP A 113 -8.39 1.78 9.28
CA ASP A 113 -7.80 2.25 10.54
C ASP A 113 -6.47 2.97 10.22
N THR A 114 -6.44 4.28 10.40
CA THR A 114 -5.25 5.10 10.16
C THR A 114 -4.41 5.32 11.40
N SER A 115 -4.84 4.81 12.56
CA SER A 115 -4.25 5.15 13.85
C SER A 115 -2.75 4.82 13.96
N ILE A 116 -2.31 3.72 13.32
CA ILE A 116 -0.90 3.32 13.31
C ILE A 116 -0.11 4.17 12.32
N VAL A 117 -0.62 4.39 11.11
CA VAL A 117 0.05 5.25 10.12
C VAL A 117 0.19 6.68 10.66
N ASP A 118 -0.84 7.20 11.31
CA ASP A 118 -0.81 8.53 11.92
C ASP A 118 0.20 8.62 13.07
N GLN A 119 0.29 7.57 13.90
CA GLN A 119 1.32 7.45 14.94
C GLN A 119 2.72 7.47 14.31
N LEU A 120 3.00 6.62 13.33
CA LEU A 120 4.31 6.50 12.68
C LEU A 120 4.68 7.78 11.89
N THR A 121 3.70 8.47 11.32
CA THR A 121 3.90 9.77 10.68
C THR A 121 4.38 10.82 11.71
N LYS A 122 3.78 10.86 12.90
CA LYS A 122 4.22 11.75 13.99
C LYS A 122 5.61 11.39 14.51
N GLU A 123 5.94 10.09 14.53
CA GLU A 123 7.27 9.58 14.88
C GLU A 123 8.32 9.85 13.77
N GLY A 124 7.90 10.32 12.58
CA GLY A 124 8.79 10.74 11.49
C GLY A 124 9.20 9.64 10.50
N TYR A 125 8.50 8.51 10.50
CA TYR A 125 8.81 7.40 9.60
C TYR A 125 8.52 7.68 8.12
N PHE A 126 7.53 8.50 7.81
CA PHE A 126 7.08 8.80 6.45
C PHE A 126 7.42 10.26 6.03
N LYS A 127 8.65 10.66 6.27
CA LYS A 127 9.19 11.98 5.86
C LYS A 127 9.88 11.90 4.51
#